data_65815735bba003a99745fbd7a50f465a
#
_entry.id   65815735bba003a99745fbd7a50f465a
#
_cell.length_a   1.000
_cell.length_b   1.000
_cell.length_c   1.000
_cell.angle_alpha   90.00
_cell.angle_beta   90.00
_cell.angle_gamma   90.00
#
_symmetry.space_group_name_H-M   'P 1'
#
loop_
_entity.id
_entity.type
_entity.pdbx_description
1 polymer ?
#
loop_
_entity_poly.entity_id
_entity_poly.type
_entity_poly.pdbx_seq_one_letter_code
_entity_poly.pdbx_strand_id
1 'polypeptide(L)'
;MEAVKKYNPDLRENLIVKLTFQFALDIVRFAESLEERKKYTIANQIIKSGTSIGANVREAQNAESKIDFIHKLKIAAKEADETEYWLEICNHSERYPACEELLQQILSIKKVLSKIISTAKSSSNHRINKSAN
;
A
#
# COMPACT_ATOMS: atom_id res chain seq x y z
N MET A 1 15.87 -8.33 -24.24
CA MET A 1 16.47 -7.41 -23.29
C MET A 1 16.48 -8.06 -21.90
N GLU A 2 17.63 -8.14 -21.30
CA GLU A 2 17.74 -8.75 -19.99
C GLU A 2 17.12 -7.85 -18.93
N ALA A 3 16.33 -8.44 -18.08
CA ALA A 3 15.81 -7.74 -16.91
C ALA A 3 16.96 -7.50 -15.94
N VAL A 4 17.14 -6.26 -15.53
CA VAL A 4 18.10 -5.92 -14.50
C VAL A 4 17.62 -6.56 -13.20
N LYS A 5 18.43 -7.45 -12.64
CA LYS A 5 18.12 -8.05 -11.33
C LYS A 5 18.34 -6.98 -10.27
N LYS A 6 17.27 -6.53 -9.68
CA LYS A 6 17.37 -5.61 -8.56
C LYS A 6 17.72 -6.40 -7.32
N TYR A 7 18.60 -5.83 -6.52
CA TYR A 7 18.87 -6.38 -5.21
C TYR A 7 17.57 -6.36 -4.39
N ASN A 8 17.23 -7.50 -3.85
CA ASN A 8 16.01 -7.63 -3.08
C ASN A 8 16.29 -8.46 -1.84
N PRO A 9 16.69 -7.79 -0.75
CA PRO A 9 17.15 -8.48 0.45
C PRO A 9 16.04 -9.14 1.25
N ASP A 10 14.77 -8.78 1.01
CA ASP A 10 13.66 -9.29 1.79
C ASP A 10 12.51 -9.70 0.88
N LEU A 11 12.14 -10.99 0.93
CA LEU A 11 10.99 -11.52 0.17
C LEU A 11 9.69 -10.79 0.50
N ARG A 12 9.54 -10.33 1.74
CA ARG A 12 8.33 -9.61 2.15
C ARG A 12 8.22 -8.26 1.46
N GLU A 13 9.35 -7.58 1.25
CA GLU A 13 9.39 -6.33 0.50
C GLU A 13 8.99 -6.55 -0.95
N ASN A 14 9.48 -7.65 -1.55
CA ASN A 14 9.11 -8.02 -2.90
C ASN A 14 7.62 -8.35 -2.98
N LEU A 15 7.11 -9.05 -1.99
CA LEU A 15 5.68 -9.37 -1.90
C LEU A 15 4.83 -8.11 -1.83
N ILE A 16 5.22 -7.14 -1.00
CA ILE A 16 4.43 -5.90 -0.85
C ILE A 16 4.39 -5.11 -2.15
N VAL A 17 5.46 -5.10 -2.92
CA VAL A 17 5.50 -4.43 -4.23
C VAL A 17 4.46 -5.07 -5.16
N LYS A 18 4.41 -6.40 -5.20
CA LYS A 18 3.46 -7.13 -6.05
C LYS A 18 2.02 -6.93 -5.59
N LEU A 19 1.77 -7.05 -4.29
CA LEU A 19 0.43 -6.90 -3.74
C LEU A 19 -0.13 -5.51 -4.00
N THR A 20 0.67 -4.48 -3.79
CA THR A 20 0.20 -3.10 -3.96
C THR A 20 0.03 -2.72 -5.42
N PHE A 21 0.82 -3.29 -6.31
CA PHE A 21 0.64 -3.06 -7.74
C PHE A 21 -0.63 -3.74 -8.26
N GLN A 22 -0.85 -4.99 -7.89
CA GLN A 22 -2.08 -5.70 -8.28
C GLN A 22 -3.30 -4.99 -7.72
N PHE A 23 -3.22 -4.54 -6.48
CA PHE A 23 -4.30 -3.76 -5.87
C PHE A 23 -4.57 -2.48 -6.65
N ALA A 24 -3.52 -1.77 -7.07
CA ALA A 24 -3.67 -0.54 -7.86
C ALA A 24 -4.40 -0.82 -9.18
N LEU A 25 -4.08 -1.93 -9.85
CA LEU A 25 -4.77 -2.31 -11.08
C LEU A 25 -6.26 -2.56 -10.83
N ASP A 26 -6.58 -3.25 -9.73
CA ASP A 26 -7.96 -3.55 -9.38
C ASP A 26 -8.72 -2.28 -8.96
N ILE A 27 -8.04 -1.36 -8.29
CA ILE A 27 -8.58 -0.05 -7.92
C ILE A 27 -8.93 0.77 -9.16
N VAL A 28 -8.06 0.77 -10.17
CA VAL A 28 -8.34 1.49 -11.43
C VAL A 28 -9.63 0.96 -12.06
N ARG A 29 -9.79 -0.35 -12.14
CA ARG A 29 -11.01 -0.96 -12.67
C ARG A 29 -12.24 -0.59 -11.86
N PHE A 30 -12.12 -0.61 -10.54
CA PHE A 30 -13.22 -0.26 -9.66
C PHE A 30 -13.61 1.21 -9.82
N ALA A 31 -12.63 2.10 -9.91
CA ALA A 31 -12.88 3.52 -10.13
C ALA A 31 -13.59 3.75 -11.47
N GLU A 32 -13.19 3.02 -12.51
CA GLU A 32 -13.87 3.11 -13.80
C GLU A 32 -15.34 2.69 -13.70
N SER A 33 -15.63 1.63 -12.93
CA SER A 33 -17.01 1.21 -12.72
C SER A 33 -17.82 2.26 -11.95
N LEU A 34 -17.18 2.97 -11.04
CA LEU A 34 -17.81 4.09 -10.32
C LEU A 34 -18.10 5.25 -11.27
N GLU A 35 -17.17 5.57 -12.16
CA GLU A 35 -17.35 6.62 -13.17
C GLU A 35 -18.51 6.30 -14.12
N GLU A 36 -18.63 5.05 -14.54
CA GLU A 36 -19.76 4.60 -15.36
C GLU A 36 -21.10 4.85 -14.68
N ARG A 37 -21.10 4.79 -13.35
CA ARG A 37 -22.27 5.08 -12.52
C ARG A 37 -22.35 6.56 -12.12
N LYS A 38 -21.50 7.40 -12.68
CA LYS A 38 -21.42 8.84 -12.41
C LYS A 38 -21.06 9.17 -10.97
N LYS A 39 -20.35 8.26 -10.28
CA LYS A 39 -19.87 8.46 -8.93
C LYS A 39 -18.45 9.05 -8.95
N TYR A 40 -18.32 10.21 -9.59
CA TYR A 40 -17.02 10.80 -9.92
C TYR A 40 -16.19 11.21 -8.69
N THR A 41 -16.83 11.80 -7.70
CA THR A 41 -16.12 12.30 -6.52
C THR A 41 -15.45 11.16 -5.76
N ILE A 42 -16.18 10.10 -5.48
CA ILE A 42 -15.64 8.96 -4.75
C ILE A 42 -14.62 8.19 -5.60
N ALA A 43 -14.86 8.11 -6.91
CA ALA A 43 -13.92 7.48 -7.84
C ALA A 43 -12.55 8.18 -7.78
N ASN A 44 -12.54 9.50 -7.78
CA ASN A 44 -11.30 10.28 -7.71
C ASN A 44 -10.55 10.05 -6.41
N GLN A 45 -11.26 10.00 -5.28
CA GLN A 45 -10.63 9.75 -3.98
C GLN A 45 -10.01 8.35 -3.92
N ILE A 46 -10.75 7.36 -4.39
CA ILE A 46 -10.30 5.96 -4.38
C ILE A 46 -9.08 5.77 -5.28
N ILE A 47 -9.10 6.30 -6.49
CA ILE A 47 -7.97 6.13 -7.40
C ILE A 47 -6.72 6.82 -6.87
N LYS A 48 -6.88 7.99 -6.30
CA LYS A 48 -5.76 8.75 -5.73
C LYS A 48 -5.13 8.01 -4.56
N SER A 49 -5.92 7.64 -3.56
CA SER A 49 -5.38 6.96 -2.38
C SER A 49 -4.93 5.53 -2.70
N GLY A 50 -5.73 4.79 -3.46
CA GLY A 50 -5.46 3.39 -3.76
C GLY A 50 -4.20 3.16 -4.57
N THR A 51 -3.88 4.07 -5.50
CA THR A 51 -2.65 3.97 -6.29
C THR A 51 -1.44 4.53 -5.55
N SER A 52 -1.65 5.43 -4.59
CA SER A 52 -0.57 6.01 -3.78
C SER A 52 0.10 4.99 -2.87
N ILE A 53 -0.61 3.94 -2.47
CA ILE A 53 -0.04 2.88 -1.63
C ILE A 53 1.18 2.28 -2.32
N GLY A 54 0.99 1.76 -3.53
CA GLY A 54 2.05 1.13 -4.29
C GLY A 54 3.14 2.10 -4.72
N ALA A 55 2.77 3.34 -5.02
CA ALA A 55 3.74 4.37 -5.38
C ALA A 55 4.73 4.61 -4.24
N ASN A 56 4.23 4.72 -3.01
CA ASN A 56 5.09 4.93 -1.84
C ASN A 56 5.90 3.67 -1.49
N VAL A 57 5.32 2.50 -1.68
CA VAL A 57 6.05 1.24 -1.51
C VAL A 57 7.24 1.16 -2.47
N ARG A 58 7.05 1.55 -3.73
CA ARG A 58 8.15 1.59 -4.71
C ARG A 58 9.21 2.61 -4.36
N GLU A 59 8.81 3.78 -3.92
CA GLU A 59 9.74 4.79 -3.46
C GLU A 59 10.56 4.30 -2.27
N ALA A 60 9.94 3.53 -1.37
CA ALA A 60 10.64 2.95 -0.24
C ALA A 60 11.77 2.01 -0.67
N GLN A 61 11.59 1.27 -1.78
CA GLN A 61 12.62 0.36 -2.30
C GLN A 61 13.90 1.10 -2.71
N ASN A 62 13.78 2.38 -3.01
CA ASN A 62 14.90 3.23 -3.43
C ASN A 62 15.28 4.24 -2.35
N ALA A 63 14.88 3.99 -1.11
CA ALA A 63 15.14 4.89 0.01
C ALA A 63 16.65 5.01 0.28
N GLU A 64 17.08 6.20 0.63
CA GLU A 64 18.49 6.50 0.89
C GLU A 64 18.95 6.07 2.28
N SER A 65 18.00 5.85 3.19
CA SER A 65 18.29 5.47 4.56
C SER A 65 17.17 4.60 5.11
N LYS A 66 17.44 3.93 6.22
CA LYS A 66 16.41 3.15 6.91
C LYS A 66 15.28 4.05 7.43
N ILE A 67 15.60 5.24 7.89
CA ILE A 67 14.60 6.21 8.35
C ILE A 67 13.67 6.58 7.19
N ASP A 68 14.24 6.87 6.03
CA ASP A 68 13.48 7.20 4.82
C ASP A 68 12.60 6.02 4.37
N PHE A 69 13.16 4.80 4.41
CA PHE A 69 12.43 3.58 4.10
C PHE A 69 11.18 3.44 4.96
N ILE A 70 11.35 3.55 6.29
CA ILE A 70 10.24 3.45 7.24
C ILE A 70 9.23 4.56 7.00
N HIS A 71 9.70 5.78 6.76
CA HIS A 71 8.84 6.93 6.51
C HIS A 71 7.93 6.70 5.29
N LYS A 72 8.51 6.24 4.19
CA LYS A 72 7.74 5.96 2.96
C LYS A 72 6.70 4.87 3.19
N LEU A 73 7.04 3.83 3.92
CA LEU A 73 6.09 2.77 4.23
C LEU A 73 4.97 3.24 5.16
N LYS A 74 5.27 4.17 6.08
CA LYS A 74 4.24 4.78 6.92
C LYS A 74 3.27 5.61 6.09
N ILE A 75 3.75 6.32 5.09
CA ILE A 75 2.89 7.06 4.17
C ILE A 75 1.99 6.06 3.42
N ALA A 76 2.56 4.96 2.94
CA ALA A 76 1.77 3.91 2.29
C ALA A 76 0.68 3.37 3.22
N ALA A 77 1.00 3.15 4.48
CA ALA A 77 0.03 2.67 5.48
C ALA A 77 -1.11 3.67 5.70
N LYS A 78 -0.81 4.96 5.73
CA LYS A 78 -1.84 6.01 5.84
C LYS A 78 -2.75 6.02 4.61
N GLU A 79 -2.17 5.88 3.42
CA GLU A 79 -2.95 5.80 2.19
C GLU A 79 -3.83 4.55 2.16
N ALA A 80 -3.34 3.44 2.71
CA ALA A 80 -4.12 2.22 2.83
C ALA A 80 -5.32 2.43 3.76
N ASP A 81 -5.13 3.11 4.88
CA ASP A 81 -6.23 3.44 5.81
C ASP A 81 -7.28 4.31 5.12
N GLU A 82 -6.85 5.31 4.37
CA GLU A 82 -7.77 6.19 3.63
C GLU A 82 -8.53 5.40 2.57
N THR A 83 -7.85 4.54 1.83
CA THR A 83 -8.48 3.73 0.79
C THR A 83 -9.53 2.79 1.39
N GLU A 84 -9.21 2.16 2.52
CA GLU A 84 -10.15 1.31 3.23
C GLU A 84 -11.41 2.07 3.60
N TYR A 85 -11.26 3.29 4.08
CA TYR A 85 -12.39 4.14 4.44
C TYR A 85 -13.31 4.38 3.24
N TRP A 86 -12.76 4.78 2.10
CA TRP A 86 -13.55 4.99 0.89
C TRP A 86 -14.24 3.72 0.41
N LEU A 87 -13.55 2.59 0.49
CA LEU A 87 -14.12 1.29 0.09
C LEU A 87 -15.26 0.87 1.02
N GLU A 88 -15.12 1.12 2.31
CA GLU A 88 -16.18 0.83 3.28
C GLU A 88 -17.42 1.67 2.98
N ILE A 89 -17.25 2.93 2.63
CA ILE A 89 -18.36 3.80 2.23
C ILE A 89 -19.07 3.19 1.03
N CYS A 90 -18.32 2.78 0.01
CA CYS A 90 -18.92 2.16 -1.18
C CYS A 90 -19.66 0.87 -0.82
N ASN A 91 -19.04 0.03 0.01
CA ASN A 91 -19.59 -1.27 0.35
C ASN A 91 -20.89 -1.19 1.17
N HIS A 92 -21.09 -0.09 1.87
CA HIS A 92 -22.28 0.12 2.70
C HIS A 92 -23.27 1.13 2.13
N SER A 93 -23.01 1.66 0.95
CA SER A 93 -23.89 2.65 0.30
C SER A 93 -24.76 2.01 -0.77
N GLU A 94 -26.02 2.35 -0.77
CA GLU A 94 -26.94 1.91 -1.82
C GLU A 94 -26.50 2.51 -3.16
N ARG A 95 -26.73 1.78 -4.24
CA ARG A 95 -26.39 2.19 -5.62
C ARG A 95 -24.90 2.24 -5.91
N TYR A 96 -24.06 1.76 -4.97
CA TYR A 96 -22.63 1.59 -5.20
C TYR A 96 -22.33 0.11 -5.38
N PRO A 97 -21.36 -0.22 -6.24
CA PRO A 97 -20.98 -1.64 -6.38
C PRO A 97 -20.33 -2.16 -5.11
N ALA A 98 -20.58 -3.41 -4.81
CA ALA A 98 -19.92 -4.09 -3.67
C ALA A 98 -18.43 -4.25 -3.96
N CYS A 99 -17.61 -4.18 -2.92
CA CYS A 99 -16.15 -4.26 -3.06
C CYS A 99 -15.49 -5.11 -1.96
N GLU A 100 -16.13 -6.22 -1.60
CA GLU A 100 -15.63 -7.15 -0.57
C GLU A 100 -14.20 -7.63 -0.86
N GLU A 101 -13.92 -7.98 -2.13
CA GLU A 101 -12.60 -8.46 -2.50
C GLU A 101 -11.53 -7.40 -2.31
N LEU A 102 -11.82 -6.16 -2.68
CA LEU A 102 -10.89 -5.05 -2.47
C LEU A 102 -10.64 -4.80 -1.00
N LEU A 103 -11.68 -4.92 -0.17
CA LEU A 103 -11.55 -4.79 1.28
C LEU A 103 -10.67 -5.89 1.86
N GLN A 104 -10.79 -7.12 1.37
CA GLN A 104 -9.91 -8.21 1.79
C GLN A 104 -8.46 -7.96 1.37
N GLN A 105 -8.25 -7.48 0.17
CA GLN A 105 -6.91 -7.15 -0.32
C GLN A 105 -6.26 -6.06 0.52
N ILE A 106 -7.00 -5.00 0.85
CA ILE A 106 -6.42 -3.89 1.63
C ILE A 106 -6.06 -4.34 3.05
N LEU A 107 -6.84 -5.23 3.65
CA LEU A 107 -6.51 -5.79 4.96
C LEU A 107 -5.20 -6.58 4.90
N SER A 108 -5.01 -7.38 3.87
CA SER A 108 -3.76 -8.13 3.67
C SER A 108 -2.57 -7.18 3.50
N ILE A 109 -2.73 -6.15 2.70
CA ILE A 109 -1.69 -5.14 2.48
C ILE A 109 -1.32 -4.46 3.79
N LYS A 110 -2.31 -4.06 4.59
CA LYS A 110 -2.07 -3.39 5.87
C LYS A 110 -1.28 -4.29 6.83
N LYS A 111 -1.61 -5.58 6.87
CA LYS A 111 -0.88 -6.55 7.72
C LYS A 111 0.58 -6.67 7.29
N VAL A 112 0.83 -6.79 5.99
CA VAL A 112 2.20 -6.91 5.48
C VAL A 112 3.00 -5.63 5.73
N LEU A 113 2.41 -4.47 5.46
CA LEU A 113 3.06 -3.18 5.73
C LEU A 113 3.41 -3.03 7.20
N SER A 114 2.47 -3.35 8.08
CA SER A 114 2.67 -3.26 9.53
C SER A 114 3.84 -4.15 9.98
N LYS A 115 3.92 -5.35 9.44
CA LYS A 115 5.00 -6.28 9.77
C LYS A 115 6.37 -5.78 9.28
N ILE A 116 6.44 -5.26 8.07
CA ILE A 116 7.68 -4.71 7.52
C ILE A 116 8.16 -3.53 8.36
N ILE A 117 7.26 -2.61 8.67
CA ILE A 117 7.58 -1.42 9.47
C ILE A 117 8.07 -1.84 10.86
N SER A 118 7.38 -2.75 11.51
CA SER A 118 7.74 -3.25 12.84
C SER A 118 9.12 -3.91 12.83
N THR A 119 9.39 -4.76 11.84
CA THR A 119 10.66 -5.45 11.68
C THR A 119 11.80 -4.44 11.46
N ALA A 120 11.58 -3.45 10.61
CA ALA A 120 12.58 -2.41 10.32
C ALA A 120 12.91 -1.59 11.57
N LYS A 121 11.89 -1.22 12.35
CA LYS A 121 12.08 -0.49 13.61
C LYS A 121 12.83 -1.30 14.64
N SER A 122 12.50 -2.58 14.81
CA SER A 122 13.19 -3.48 15.75
C SER A 122 14.67 -3.62 15.39
N SER A 123 14.98 -3.79 14.12
CA SER A 123 16.35 -3.88 13.62
C SER A 123 17.13 -2.61 13.94
N SER A 124 16.53 -1.42 13.75
CA SER A 124 17.15 -0.14 14.09
C SER A 124 17.40 -0.03 15.58
N ASN A 125 16.42 -0.36 16.41
CA ASN A 125 16.54 -0.31 17.87
C ASN A 125 17.61 -1.26 18.38
N HIS A 126 17.67 -2.47 17.82
CA HIS A 126 18.67 -3.47 18.17
C HIS A 126 20.10 -2.95 17.90
N ARG A 127 20.31 -2.30 16.77
CA ARG A 127 21.61 -1.69 16.42
C ARG A 127 21.98 -0.58 17.37
N ILE A 128 21.04 0.28 17.73
CA ILE A 128 21.26 1.36 18.68
C ILE A 128 21.67 0.80 20.04
N ASN A 129 20.97 -0.21 20.53
CA ASN A 129 21.28 -0.85 21.81
C ASN A 129 22.67 -1.49 21.81
N LYS A 130 23.07 -2.15 20.73
CA LYS A 130 24.41 -2.72 20.58
C LYS A 130 25.50 -1.64 20.59
N SER A 131 25.23 -0.51 19.95
CA SER A 131 26.17 0.61 19.90
C SER A 131 26.36 1.27 21.28
N ALA A 132 25.31 1.26 22.12
CA ALA A 132 25.38 1.81 23.47
C ALA A 132 26.19 0.97 24.44
N ASN A 133 26.42 -0.28 24.13
CA ASN A 133 27.20 -1.20 24.95
C ASN A 133 28.65 -1.28 24.49
#